data_ee7cb136ae11ffe76e00027a7170d2c3
#
_entry.id   ee7cb136ae11ffe76e00027a7170d2c3
#
_cell.length_a   1.000
_cell.length_b   1.000
_cell.length_c   1.000
_cell.angle_alpha   90.00
_cell.angle_beta   90.00
_cell.angle_gamma   90.00
#
_symmetry.space_group_name_H-M   'P 1'
#
loop_
_entity.id
_entity.type
_entity.pdbx_description
1 polymer ?
#
loop_
_entity_poly.entity_id
_entity_poly.type
_entity_poly.pdbx_seq_one_letter_code
_entity_poly.pdbx_strand_id
1 'polypeptide(L)'
;MNIVCATDGNYLRHCVAMLTSLWDHNQDPDLHVYLIFDNANSQELSLAVSHLRKFLPGFSLLQASLKPLDGFPVNGHATVATYFRLLLPELLPMTVNRVIFIDADTVVTDSLAPLWNLPLQGKALAAVPEHRMSCKDHGYDFGGYFNAGIMLIDIQKWRQSDLLERGRLFANAHPDRMRHWDQDVLNHVFKNDWLAIPDRWNACPHLFGLTLEYNYSDYVFTEDEKEARSNPAIVHFAGPGPIKPWNARCKHDFKGHYLTAKAATPWANIPLEDIPPHPLLVTIDKAIFQIKCFVRHNVLRNN
;
A
#
# COMPACT_ATOMS: atom_id res chain seq x y z
N MET A 1 -14.00 -13.19 -5.77
CA MET A 1 -12.94 -12.17 -5.87
C MET A 1 -11.70 -12.63 -5.11
N ASN A 2 -10.49 -12.55 -5.69
CA ASN A 2 -9.24 -12.92 -5.02
C ASN A 2 -8.48 -11.67 -4.55
N ILE A 3 -8.22 -11.58 -3.26
CA ILE A 3 -7.45 -10.51 -2.63
C ILE A 3 -6.12 -11.08 -2.14
N VAL A 4 -5.04 -10.34 -2.35
CA VAL A 4 -3.72 -10.67 -1.80
C VAL A 4 -3.22 -9.52 -0.94
N CYS A 5 -2.72 -9.83 0.21
CA CYS A 5 -1.95 -8.91 1.05
C CYS A 5 -0.67 -9.60 1.55
N ALA A 6 0.36 -8.81 1.77
CA ALA A 6 1.64 -9.29 2.24
C ALA A 6 2.10 -8.45 3.44
N THR A 7 2.63 -9.09 4.48
CA THR A 7 3.04 -8.39 5.68
C THR A 7 4.11 -9.16 6.45
N ASP A 8 4.81 -8.46 7.33
CA ASP A 8 5.64 -9.01 8.39
C ASP A 8 4.96 -8.88 9.77
N GLY A 9 5.64 -9.28 10.82
CA GLY A 9 5.12 -9.19 12.19
C GLY A 9 4.75 -7.78 12.63
N ASN A 10 5.44 -6.75 12.12
CA ASN A 10 5.21 -5.36 12.52
C ASN A 10 3.85 -4.82 12.02
N TYR A 11 3.44 -5.27 10.83
CA TYR A 11 2.22 -4.78 10.18
C TYR A 11 1.05 -5.76 10.26
N LEU A 12 1.23 -6.96 10.85
CA LEU A 12 0.21 -8.02 10.88
C LEU A 12 -1.13 -7.55 11.46
N ARG A 13 -1.12 -6.87 12.61
CA ARG A 13 -2.34 -6.35 13.25
C ARG A 13 -3.06 -5.32 12.40
N HIS A 14 -2.31 -4.53 11.63
CA HIS A 14 -2.85 -3.51 10.74
C HIS A 14 -3.43 -4.15 9.47
N CYS A 15 -2.76 -5.19 8.96
CA CYS A 15 -3.28 -6.02 7.87
C CYS A 15 -4.62 -6.67 8.26
N VAL A 16 -4.76 -7.18 9.48
CA VAL A 16 -6.03 -7.75 9.95
C VAL A 16 -7.12 -6.67 10.07
N ALA A 17 -6.78 -5.45 10.49
CA ALA A 17 -7.74 -4.34 10.48
C ALA A 17 -8.17 -3.96 9.05
N MET A 18 -7.22 -3.93 8.10
CA MET A 18 -7.52 -3.73 6.68
C MET A 18 -8.47 -4.82 6.16
N LEU A 19 -8.17 -6.10 6.40
CA LEU A 19 -9.02 -7.23 5.98
C LEU A 19 -10.39 -7.23 6.64
N THR A 20 -10.51 -6.70 7.86
CA THR A 20 -11.81 -6.49 8.52
C THR A 20 -12.61 -5.42 7.77
N SER A 21 -12.00 -4.27 7.46
CA SER A 21 -12.67 -3.23 6.66
C SER A 21 -13.03 -3.70 5.25
N LEU A 22 -12.18 -4.54 4.65
CA LEU A 22 -12.49 -5.17 3.36
C LEU A 22 -13.77 -6.00 3.44
N TRP A 23 -13.89 -6.87 4.44
CA TRP A 23 -15.07 -7.71 4.63
C TRP A 23 -16.33 -6.91 4.88
N ASP A 24 -16.26 -5.85 5.69
CA ASP A 24 -17.41 -4.99 5.99
C ASP A 24 -18.05 -4.38 4.73
N HIS A 25 -17.26 -4.15 3.67
CA HIS A 25 -17.72 -3.54 2.41
C HIS A 25 -17.85 -4.55 1.24
N ASN A 26 -17.41 -5.81 1.44
CA ASN A 26 -17.35 -6.81 0.37
C ASN A 26 -17.74 -8.20 0.86
N GLN A 27 -18.99 -8.35 1.34
CA GLN A 27 -19.53 -9.62 1.82
C GLN A 27 -19.91 -10.54 0.65
N ASP A 28 -18.89 -10.92 -0.15
CA ASP A 28 -19.02 -11.80 -1.31
C ASP A 28 -18.69 -13.24 -0.89
N PRO A 29 -19.60 -14.22 -1.06
CA PRO A 29 -19.36 -15.62 -0.68
C PRO A 29 -18.17 -16.25 -1.43
N ASP A 30 -17.83 -15.72 -2.60
CA ASP A 30 -16.68 -16.16 -3.40
C ASP A 30 -15.40 -15.37 -3.13
N LEU A 31 -15.39 -14.52 -2.10
CA LEU A 31 -14.18 -13.80 -1.68
C LEU A 31 -13.14 -14.78 -1.13
N HIS A 32 -11.94 -14.75 -1.70
CA HIS A 32 -10.78 -15.50 -1.18
C HIS A 32 -9.62 -14.56 -0.89
N VAL A 33 -9.11 -14.61 0.33
CA VAL A 33 -7.95 -13.83 0.78
C VAL A 33 -6.72 -14.72 0.86
N TYR A 34 -5.64 -14.30 0.23
CA TYR A 34 -4.29 -14.88 0.34
C TYR A 34 -3.43 -13.92 1.18
N LEU A 35 -3.05 -14.35 2.39
CA LEU A 35 -2.12 -13.62 3.25
C LEU A 35 -0.72 -14.19 3.09
N ILE A 36 0.23 -13.37 2.64
CA ILE A 36 1.65 -13.75 2.54
C ILE A 36 2.38 -13.29 3.80
N PHE A 37 3.13 -14.21 4.42
CA PHE A 37 3.86 -13.97 5.65
C PHE A 37 5.15 -14.80 5.69
N ASP A 38 6.21 -14.28 6.32
CA ASP A 38 7.52 -14.93 6.35
C ASP A 38 7.71 -15.90 7.54
N ASN A 39 7.08 -15.63 8.67
CA ASN A 39 7.28 -16.38 9.91
C ASN A 39 6.02 -17.15 10.34
N ALA A 40 5.88 -18.37 9.86
CA ALA A 40 4.73 -19.24 10.15
C ALA A 40 4.55 -19.63 11.64
N ASN A 41 5.57 -19.46 12.47
CA ASN A 41 5.56 -19.91 13.88
C ASN A 41 5.21 -18.80 14.88
N SER A 42 4.75 -17.64 14.42
CA SER A 42 4.36 -16.54 15.27
C SER A 42 3.01 -16.83 15.98
N GLN A 43 2.98 -16.63 17.30
CA GLN A 43 1.74 -16.71 18.08
C GLN A 43 0.72 -15.66 17.61
N GLU A 44 1.19 -14.47 17.26
CA GLU A 44 0.33 -13.40 16.72
C GLU A 44 -0.27 -13.79 15.37
N LEU A 45 0.49 -14.47 14.50
CA LEU A 45 -0.03 -14.99 13.24
C LEU A 45 -1.12 -16.04 13.48
N SER A 46 -0.95 -16.95 14.46
CA SER A 46 -1.96 -17.94 14.81
C SER A 46 -3.26 -17.27 15.27
N LEU A 47 -3.15 -16.18 16.04
CA LEU A 47 -4.29 -15.39 16.48
C LEU A 47 -4.97 -14.68 15.30
N ALA A 48 -4.21 -14.07 14.39
CA ALA A 48 -4.71 -13.45 13.17
C ALA A 48 -5.49 -14.45 12.31
N VAL A 49 -4.88 -15.59 12.00
CA VAL A 49 -5.49 -16.66 11.18
C VAL A 49 -6.77 -17.16 11.80
N SER A 50 -6.76 -17.43 13.12
CA SER A 50 -7.96 -17.87 13.84
C SER A 50 -9.09 -16.85 13.80
N HIS A 51 -8.76 -15.56 13.85
CA HIS A 51 -9.73 -14.48 13.74
C HIS A 51 -10.30 -14.36 12.33
N LEU A 52 -9.44 -14.28 11.31
CA LEU A 52 -9.85 -14.09 9.90
C LEU A 52 -10.74 -15.24 9.40
N ARG A 53 -10.44 -16.48 9.78
CA ARG A 53 -11.24 -17.67 9.41
C ARG A 53 -12.66 -17.68 9.99
N LYS A 54 -13.01 -16.80 10.93
CA LYS A 54 -14.37 -16.73 11.48
C LYS A 54 -15.36 -16.05 10.54
N PHE A 55 -14.88 -15.19 9.66
CA PHE A 55 -15.74 -14.40 8.80
C PHE A 55 -15.38 -14.44 7.31
N LEU A 56 -14.10 -14.68 6.94
CA LEU A 56 -13.74 -14.79 5.53
C LEU A 56 -14.17 -16.15 4.97
N PRO A 57 -14.94 -16.19 3.86
CA PRO A 57 -15.39 -17.44 3.26
C PRO A 57 -14.24 -18.27 2.70
N GLY A 58 -13.25 -17.62 2.10
CA GLY A 58 -12.02 -18.22 1.59
C GLY A 58 -10.78 -17.54 2.19
N PHE A 59 -9.87 -18.33 2.81
CA PHE A 59 -8.64 -17.82 3.39
C PHE A 59 -7.49 -18.81 3.24
N SER A 60 -6.38 -18.35 2.69
CA SER A 60 -5.12 -19.09 2.56
C SER A 60 -3.96 -18.31 3.14
N LEU A 61 -3.19 -18.95 4.02
CA LEU A 61 -1.89 -18.43 4.46
C LEU A 61 -0.82 -18.97 3.53
N LEU A 62 -0.03 -18.09 2.92
CA LEU A 62 1.09 -18.42 2.05
C LEU A 62 2.39 -18.02 2.75
N GLN A 63 3.30 -18.98 2.88
CA GLN A 63 4.61 -18.70 3.48
C GLN A 63 5.58 -18.19 2.42
N ALA A 64 6.11 -16.98 2.62
CA ALA A 64 7.17 -16.45 1.77
C ALA A 64 8.51 -17.09 2.12
N SER A 65 9.26 -17.54 1.10
CA SER A 65 10.68 -17.82 1.22
C SER A 65 11.47 -16.54 0.93
N LEU A 66 12.41 -16.18 1.78
CA LEU A 66 13.23 -14.98 1.58
C LEU A 66 14.33 -15.19 0.54
N LYS A 67 14.75 -16.45 0.31
CA LYS A 67 15.85 -16.78 -0.59
C LYS A 67 15.71 -16.21 -2.02
N PRO A 68 14.54 -16.24 -2.69
CA PRO A 68 14.39 -15.63 -4.01
C PRO A 68 14.57 -14.11 -4.02
N LEU A 69 14.48 -13.46 -2.84
CA LEU A 69 14.63 -12.02 -2.67
C LEU A 69 16.06 -11.59 -2.31
N ASP A 70 16.99 -12.55 -2.19
CA ASP A 70 18.40 -12.24 -1.97
C ASP A 70 18.94 -11.34 -3.08
N GLY A 71 19.68 -10.30 -2.68
CA GLY A 71 20.27 -9.32 -3.60
C GLY A 71 19.38 -8.11 -3.93
N PHE A 72 18.13 -8.07 -3.47
CA PHE A 72 17.36 -6.83 -3.52
C PHE A 72 17.78 -5.88 -2.38
N PRO A 73 17.98 -4.58 -2.66
CA PRO A 73 18.41 -3.63 -1.63
C PRO A 73 17.31 -3.37 -0.61
N VAL A 74 17.67 -3.41 0.66
CA VAL A 74 16.80 -3.01 1.78
C VAL A 74 17.49 -1.87 2.52
N ASN A 75 16.86 -0.71 2.59
CA ASN A 75 17.39 0.46 3.28
C ASN A 75 16.24 1.29 3.91
N GLY A 76 16.59 2.17 4.82
CA GLY A 76 15.62 3.05 5.48
C GLY A 76 14.64 2.30 6.37
N HIS A 77 13.34 2.45 6.10
CA HIS A 77 12.24 1.85 6.87
C HIS A 77 11.66 0.60 6.23
N ALA A 78 12.17 0.19 5.06
CA ALA A 78 11.70 -1.00 4.38
C ALA A 78 12.24 -2.27 5.02
N THR A 79 11.40 -3.29 5.08
CA THR A 79 11.80 -4.66 5.38
C THR A 79 11.75 -5.48 4.10
N VAL A 80 12.32 -6.69 4.10
CA VAL A 80 12.24 -7.61 2.95
C VAL A 80 10.79 -7.91 2.58
N ALA A 81 9.85 -7.77 3.53
CA ALA A 81 8.42 -7.98 3.27
C ALA A 81 7.85 -7.06 2.19
N THR A 82 8.46 -5.90 1.94
CA THR A 82 8.06 -5.02 0.83
C THR A 82 8.16 -5.72 -0.53
N TYR A 83 9.11 -6.67 -0.69
CA TYR A 83 9.30 -7.42 -1.92
C TYR A 83 8.43 -8.69 -2.03
N PHE A 84 7.64 -9.06 -1.01
CA PHE A 84 6.83 -10.29 -1.06
C PHE A 84 5.84 -10.31 -2.23
N ARG A 85 5.38 -9.14 -2.69
CA ARG A 85 4.52 -9.06 -3.87
C ARG A 85 5.20 -9.52 -5.16
N LEU A 86 6.53 -9.49 -5.24
CA LEU A 86 7.26 -10.02 -6.40
C LEU A 86 7.20 -11.56 -6.47
N LEU A 87 6.86 -12.22 -5.36
CA LEU A 87 6.72 -13.69 -5.28
C LEU A 87 5.32 -14.18 -5.68
N LEU A 88 4.39 -13.30 -6.00
CA LEU A 88 2.99 -13.67 -6.35
C LEU A 88 2.92 -14.72 -7.47
N PRO A 89 3.73 -14.65 -8.55
CA PRO A 89 3.71 -15.65 -9.60
C PRO A 89 3.98 -17.08 -9.12
N GLU A 90 4.82 -17.21 -8.10
CA GLU A 90 5.28 -18.51 -7.57
C GLU A 90 4.39 -19.00 -6.43
N LEU A 91 3.91 -18.08 -5.57
CA LEU A 91 3.17 -18.43 -4.34
C LEU A 91 1.69 -18.74 -4.61
N LEU A 92 1.09 -18.10 -5.60
CA LEU A 92 -0.35 -18.28 -5.85
C LEU A 92 -0.64 -19.58 -6.58
N PRO A 93 -1.74 -20.29 -6.24
CA PRO A 93 -2.18 -21.48 -6.98
C PRO A 93 -2.30 -21.22 -8.48
N MET A 94 -1.95 -22.20 -9.30
CA MET A 94 -1.99 -22.09 -10.78
C MET A 94 -3.39 -21.77 -11.33
N THR A 95 -4.44 -22.06 -10.56
CA THR A 95 -5.83 -21.72 -10.90
C THR A 95 -6.18 -20.25 -10.70
N VAL A 96 -5.35 -19.49 -9.97
CA VAL A 96 -5.54 -18.07 -9.72
C VAL A 96 -4.91 -17.26 -10.85
N ASN A 97 -5.75 -16.61 -11.65
CA ASN A 97 -5.33 -15.84 -12.82
C ASN A 97 -5.42 -14.32 -12.60
N ARG A 98 -6.20 -13.89 -11.61
CA ARG A 98 -6.42 -12.47 -11.30
C ARG A 98 -6.48 -12.26 -9.80
N VAL A 99 -5.89 -11.17 -9.32
CA VAL A 99 -5.96 -10.75 -7.92
C VAL A 99 -6.04 -9.23 -7.82
N ILE A 100 -6.57 -8.72 -6.71
CA ILE A 100 -6.31 -7.37 -6.23
C ILE A 100 -5.28 -7.50 -5.10
N PHE A 101 -4.11 -6.88 -5.27
CA PHE A 101 -3.12 -6.71 -4.21
C PHE A 101 -3.45 -5.45 -3.41
N ILE A 102 -3.38 -5.53 -2.08
CA ILE A 102 -3.69 -4.42 -1.17
C ILE A 102 -2.65 -4.36 -0.06
N ASP A 103 -2.00 -3.21 0.13
CA ASP A 103 -1.05 -2.96 1.21
C ASP A 103 -1.73 -2.97 2.59
N ALA A 104 -0.99 -3.41 3.60
CA ALA A 104 -1.46 -3.57 4.97
C ALA A 104 -1.80 -2.25 5.69
N ASP A 105 -1.28 -1.12 5.20
CA ASP A 105 -1.50 0.23 5.75
C ASP A 105 -2.63 0.99 5.03
N THR A 106 -3.68 0.25 4.67
CA THR A 106 -4.86 0.78 4.01
C THR A 106 -6.13 0.54 4.83
N VAL A 107 -7.21 1.16 4.42
CA VAL A 107 -8.57 0.84 4.87
C VAL A 107 -9.52 0.86 3.67
N VAL A 108 -10.33 -0.16 3.56
CA VAL A 108 -11.37 -0.27 2.50
C VAL A 108 -12.63 0.44 3.02
N THR A 109 -13.21 1.28 2.18
CA THR A 109 -14.35 2.14 2.52
C THR A 109 -15.52 2.01 1.55
N ASP A 110 -15.36 1.19 0.50
CA ASP A 110 -16.39 0.95 -0.50
C ASP A 110 -16.20 -0.44 -1.15
N SER A 111 -17.17 -0.86 -1.96
CA SER A 111 -17.10 -2.12 -2.71
C SER A 111 -15.96 -2.14 -3.72
N LEU A 112 -15.20 -3.23 -3.75
CA LEU A 112 -14.13 -3.47 -4.72
C LEU A 112 -14.64 -4.19 -5.99
N ALA A 113 -15.92 -4.52 -6.08
CA ALA A 113 -16.48 -5.20 -7.25
C ALA A 113 -16.26 -4.45 -8.58
N PRO A 114 -16.36 -3.10 -8.65
CA PRO A 114 -16.05 -2.37 -9.87
C PRO A 114 -14.58 -2.48 -10.29
N LEU A 115 -13.64 -2.45 -9.32
CA LEU A 115 -12.22 -2.66 -9.60
C LEU A 115 -11.94 -4.10 -10.03
N TRP A 116 -12.53 -5.09 -9.34
CA TRP A 116 -12.38 -6.50 -9.69
C TRP A 116 -12.82 -6.80 -11.13
N ASN A 117 -13.90 -6.19 -11.56
CA ASN A 117 -14.48 -6.42 -12.90
C ASN A 117 -13.87 -5.55 -14.00
N LEU A 118 -12.92 -4.64 -13.65
CA LEU A 118 -12.28 -3.76 -14.62
C LEU A 118 -11.53 -4.58 -15.68
N PRO A 119 -11.78 -4.38 -17.00
CA PRO A 119 -11.01 -5.05 -18.04
C PRO A 119 -9.59 -4.50 -18.09
N LEU A 120 -8.58 -5.36 -17.96
CA LEU A 120 -7.16 -4.97 -18.06
C LEU A 120 -6.69 -4.63 -19.47
N GLN A 121 -7.53 -4.80 -20.49
CA GLN A 121 -7.24 -4.44 -21.89
C GLN A 121 -5.92 -5.03 -22.42
N GLY A 122 -5.59 -6.24 -21.96
CA GLY A 122 -4.33 -6.90 -22.31
C GLY A 122 -3.11 -6.38 -21.54
N LYS A 123 -3.24 -5.53 -20.53
CA LYS A 123 -2.16 -5.08 -19.65
C LYS A 123 -1.88 -6.06 -18.52
N ALA A 124 -0.65 -6.02 -17.98
CA ALA A 124 -0.21 -6.89 -16.88
C ALA A 124 -0.83 -6.51 -15.54
N LEU A 125 -1.18 -5.25 -15.37
CA LEU A 125 -1.82 -4.73 -14.17
C LEU A 125 -2.58 -3.43 -14.42
N ALA A 126 -3.43 -3.04 -13.47
CA ALA A 126 -3.98 -1.70 -13.35
C ALA A 126 -3.65 -1.14 -11.97
N ALA A 127 -3.24 0.14 -11.92
CA ALA A 127 -2.88 0.82 -10.69
C ALA A 127 -3.09 2.34 -10.81
N VAL A 128 -3.11 3.03 -9.67
CA VAL A 128 -3.23 4.49 -9.62
C VAL A 128 -1.87 5.11 -9.97
N PRO A 129 -1.80 6.11 -10.88
CA PRO A 129 -0.59 6.85 -11.17
C PRO A 129 -0.01 7.50 -9.90
N GLU A 130 1.30 7.47 -9.74
CA GLU A 130 1.99 8.21 -8.68
C GLU A 130 2.26 9.65 -9.15
N HIS A 131 1.31 10.53 -8.88
CA HIS A 131 1.34 11.91 -9.37
C HIS A 131 2.47 12.76 -8.76
N ARG A 132 2.99 12.37 -7.60
CA ARG A 132 4.04 13.10 -6.88
C ARG A 132 5.43 12.90 -7.45
N MET A 133 5.60 11.87 -8.28
CA MET A 133 6.91 11.49 -8.78
C MET A 133 6.92 11.65 -10.29
N SER A 134 7.50 12.76 -10.76
CA SER A 134 7.83 12.81 -12.16
C SER A 134 8.95 11.80 -12.43
N CYS A 135 8.90 11.11 -13.59
CA CYS A 135 10.00 10.24 -14.04
C CYS A 135 11.35 10.97 -14.05
N LYS A 136 11.32 12.30 -14.16
CA LYS A 136 12.51 13.18 -14.10
C LYS A 136 13.20 13.16 -12.74
N ASP A 137 12.44 13.04 -11.65
CA ASP A 137 13.00 13.05 -10.29
C ASP A 137 13.80 11.78 -9.99
N HIS A 138 13.49 10.66 -10.69
CA HIS A 138 14.26 9.42 -10.65
C HIS A 138 15.45 9.41 -11.61
N GLY A 139 15.49 10.34 -12.58
CA GLY A 139 16.47 10.33 -13.66
C GLY A 139 16.46 9.04 -14.49
N TYR A 140 15.35 8.31 -14.48
CA TYR A 140 15.09 7.09 -15.24
C TYR A 140 13.69 7.16 -15.86
N ASP A 141 13.58 6.80 -17.12
CA ASP A 141 12.29 6.79 -17.82
C ASP A 141 11.56 5.46 -17.58
N PHE A 142 10.57 5.48 -16.69
CA PHE A 142 9.67 4.35 -16.44
C PHE A 142 8.49 4.28 -17.43
N GLY A 143 8.33 5.26 -18.34
CA GLY A 143 7.16 5.31 -19.23
C GLY A 143 5.84 5.58 -18.50
N GLY A 144 5.87 6.43 -17.50
CA GLY A 144 4.85 6.60 -16.47
C GLY A 144 5.21 5.82 -15.21
N TYR A 145 4.66 6.22 -14.06
CA TYR A 145 4.97 5.62 -12.77
C TYR A 145 3.71 5.43 -11.95
N PHE A 146 3.47 4.24 -11.42
CA PHE A 146 2.29 3.92 -10.62
C PHE A 146 2.67 3.62 -9.15
N ASN A 147 1.73 3.85 -8.27
CA ASN A 147 1.83 3.41 -6.87
C ASN A 147 1.49 1.92 -6.77
N ALA A 148 2.37 1.14 -6.15
CA ALA A 148 2.24 -0.32 -6.06
C ALA A 148 1.41 -0.81 -4.86
N GLY A 149 0.85 0.08 -4.05
CA GLY A 149 0.10 -0.28 -2.84
C GLY A 149 -1.23 -0.97 -3.13
N ILE A 150 -1.89 -0.59 -4.25
CA ILE A 150 -3.10 -1.24 -4.72
C ILE A 150 -2.97 -1.53 -6.21
N MET A 151 -3.12 -2.79 -6.59
CA MET A 151 -2.99 -3.23 -7.98
C MET A 151 -4.02 -4.31 -8.31
N LEU A 152 -4.72 -4.16 -9.43
CA LEU A 152 -5.42 -5.28 -10.06
C LEU A 152 -4.45 -5.96 -11.02
N ILE A 153 -4.17 -7.23 -10.83
CA ILE A 153 -3.05 -7.94 -11.48
C ILE A 153 -3.55 -9.11 -12.33
N ASP A 154 -3.01 -9.23 -13.55
CA ASP A 154 -3.03 -10.44 -14.36
C ASP A 154 -1.86 -11.35 -13.95
N ILE A 155 -2.14 -12.37 -13.15
CA ILE A 155 -1.11 -13.28 -12.65
C ILE A 155 -0.51 -14.16 -13.75
N GLN A 156 -1.26 -14.46 -14.83
CA GLN A 156 -0.70 -15.22 -15.94
C GLN A 156 0.41 -14.43 -16.64
N LYS A 157 0.19 -13.13 -16.87
CA LYS A 157 1.24 -12.26 -17.43
C LYS A 157 2.42 -12.10 -16.49
N TRP A 158 2.17 -11.97 -15.18
CA TRP A 158 3.25 -11.89 -14.21
C TRP A 158 4.10 -13.15 -14.18
N ARG A 159 3.49 -14.35 -14.32
CA ARG A 159 4.23 -15.62 -14.45
C ARG A 159 5.13 -15.70 -15.70
N GLN A 160 4.76 -14.99 -16.76
CA GLN A 160 5.49 -14.96 -18.03
C GLN A 160 6.54 -13.84 -18.09
N SER A 161 6.63 -12.99 -17.09
CA SER A 161 7.40 -11.73 -17.16
C SER A 161 8.85 -11.84 -16.70
N ASP A 162 9.29 -12.98 -16.15
CA ASP A 162 10.58 -13.15 -15.48
C ASP A 162 10.85 -12.07 -14.41
N LEU A 163 9.78 -11.73 -13.66
CA LEU A 163 9.72 -10.58 -12.75
C LEU A 163 10.91 -10.49 -11.79
N LEU A 164 11.26 -11.59 -11.11
CA LEU A 164 12.34 -11.60 -10.13
C LEU A 164 13.71 -11.36 -10.78
N GLU A 165 13.98 -12.03 -11.91
CA GLU A 165 15.27 -11.88 -12.59
C GLU A 165 15.42 -10.48 -13.19
N ARG A 166 14.42 -9.99 -13.92
CA ARG A 166 14.43 -8.63 -14.49
C ARG A 166 14.54 -7.57 -13.40
N GLY A 167 13.80 -7.76 -12.30
CA GLY A 167 13.85 -6.86 -11.14
C GLY A 167 15.24 -6.83 -10.49
N ARG A 168 15.88 -8.00 -10.31
CA ARG A 168 17.22 -8.11 -9.73
C ARG A 168 18.28 -7.47 -10.64
N LEU A 169 18.20 -7.70 -11.93
CA LEU A 169 19.10 -7.07 -12.92
C LEU A 169 18.96 -5.54 -12.86
N PHE A 170 17.73 -5.02 -12.80
CA PHE A 170 17.48 -3.59 -12.68
C PHE A 170 18.04 -3.02 -11.37
N ALA A 171 17.75 -3.65 -10.23
CA ALA A 171 18.20 -3.19 -8.91
C ALA A 171 19.74 -3.14 -8.81
N ASN A 172 20.42 -4.13 -9.39
CA ASN A 172 21.87 -4.20 -9.41
C ASN A 172 22.51 -3.19 -10.37
N ALA A 173 21.88 -2.96 -11.53
CA ALA A 173 22.39 -2.00 -12.51
C ALA A 173 22.13 -0.54 -12.11
N HIS A 174 21.11 -0.30 -11.29
CA HIS A 174 20.64 1.04 -10.93
C HIS A 174 20.37 1.20 -9.43
N PRO A 175 21.32 0.93 -8.52
CA PRO A 175 21.10 0.99 -7.09
C PRO A 175 20.71 2.39 -6.62
N ASP A 176 21.16 3.45 -7.31
CA ASP A 176 20.82 4.84 -7.09
C ASP A 176 19.38 5.20 -7.47
N ARG A 177 18.69 4.33 -8.23
CA ARG A 177 17.28 4.49 -8.66
C ARG A 177 16.31 3.76 -7.74
N MET A 178 16.78 2.90 -6.85
CA MET A 178 15.98 2.14 -5.90
C MET A 178 15.56 3.02 -4.72
N ARG A 179 14.59 3.90 -4.93
CA ARG A 179 14.05 4.84 -3.93
C ARG A 179 12.80 4.33 -3.23
N HIS A 180 12.01 3.55 -3.96
CA HIS A 180 10.74 2.95 -3.54
C HIS A 180 10.74 1.42 -3.73
N TRP A 181 11.88 0.80 -3.63
CA TRP A 181 12.10 -0.65 -3.53
C TRP A 181 11.35 -1.46 -4.60
N ASP A 182 10.38 -2.24 -4.19
CA ASP A 182 9.53 -3.08 -5.05
C ASP A 182 8.71 -2.27 -6.06
N GLN A 183 8.28 -1.06 -5.71
CA GLN A 183 7.56 -0.18 -6.62
C GLN A 183 8.43 0.23 -7.81
N ASP A 184 9.73 0.53 -7.61
CA ASP A 184 10.66 0.84 -8.69
C ASP A 184 10.88 -0.38 -9.59
N VAL A 185 11.02 -1.58 -9.01
CA VAL A 185 11.12 -2.85 -9.73
C VAL A 185 9.90 -3.07 -10.62
N LEU A 186 8.71 -2.95 -10.06
CA LEU A 186 7.45 -3.18 -10.78
C LEU A 186 7.26 -2.18 -11.92
N ASN A 187 7.55 -0.90 -11.68
CA ASN A 187 7.49 0.14 -12.70
C ASN A 187 8.52 -0.07 -13.82
N HIS A 188 9.70 -0.64 -13.52
CA HIS A 188 10.67 -1.02 -14.54
C HIS A 188 10.19 -2.24 -15.35
N VAL A 189 9.77 -3.31 -14.67
CA VAL A 189 9.43 -4.58 -15.33
C VAL A 189 8.19 -4.44 -16.20
N PHE A 190 7.17 -3.71 -15.71
CA PHE A 190 5.89 -3.49 -16.40
C PHE A 190 5.79 -2.11 -17.07
N LYS A 191 6.93 -1.50 -17.41
CA LYS A 191 7.00 -0.24 -18.18
C LYS A 191 6.07 -0.32 -19.39
N ASN A 192 5.13 0.64 -19.49
CA ASN A 192 4.12 0.72 -20.55
C ASN A 192 3.14 -0.48 -20.62
N ASP A 193 3.19 -1.43 -19.70
CA ASP A 193 2.29 -2.60 -19.66
C ASP A 193 1.33 -2.55 -18.45
N TRP A 194 0.88 -1.37 -18.10
CA TRP A 194 -0.09 -1.12 -17.05
C TRP A 194 -1.19 -0.16 -17.49
N LEU A 195 -2.34 -0.20 -16.82
CA LEU A 195 -3.51 0.63 -17.05
C LEU A 195 -3.68 1.58 -15.87
N ALA A 196 -3.79 2.88 -16.15
CA ALA A 196 -4.11 3.87 -15.12
C ALA A 196 -5.57 3.74 -14.70
N ILE A 197 -5.81 3.79 -13.37
CA ILE A 197 -7.14 3.78 -12.77
C ILE A 197 -7.32 5.00 -11.85
N PRO A 198 -8.59 5.38 -11.56
CA PRO A 198 -8.92 6.54 -10.74
C PRO A 198 -8.32 6.50 -9.33
N ASP A 199 -7.96 7.68 -8.82
CA ASP A 199 -7.32 7.89 -7.52
C ASP A 199 -8.11 7.33 -6.33
N ARG A 200 -9.45 7.20 -6.46
CA ARG A 200 -10.29 6.62 -5.41
C ARG A 200 -9.91 5.19 -5.02
N TRP A 201 -9.24 4.45 -5.92
CA TRP A 201 -8.78 3.07 -5.67
C TRP A 201 -7.50 3.00 -4.86
N ASN A 202 -6.79 4.12 -4.69
CA ASN A 202 -5.58 4.23 -3.88
C ASN A 202 -5.41 5.68 -3.40
N ALA A 203 -6.36 6.14 -2.57
CA ALA A 203 -6.39 7.51 -2.09
C ALA A 203 -5.26 7.77 -1.10
N CYS A 204 -4.15 8.29 -1.62
CA CYS A 204 -2.91 8.54 -0.91
C CYS A 204 -2.91 9.86 -0.11
N PRO A 205 -2.01 10.03 0.89
CA PRO A 205 -1.99 11.18 1.79
C PRO A 205 -1.84 12.54 1.12
N HIS A 206 -1.26 12.63 -0.08
CA HIS A 206 -1.15 13.87 -0.82
C HIS A 206 -2.52 14.48 -1.15
N LEU A 207 -3.53 13.66 -1.43
CA LEU A 207 -4.90 14.12 -1.66
C LEU A 207 -5.48 14.85 -0.44
N PHE A 208 -5.02 14.55 0.76
CA PHE A 208 -5.51 15.08 2.04
C PHE A 208 -4.60 16.14 2.66
N GLY A 209 -3.60 16.63 1.92
CA GLY A 209 -2.67 17.64 2.43
C GLY A 209 -1.73 17.15 3.52
N LEU A 210 -1.47 15.85 3.58
CA LEU A 210 -0.69 15.22 4.65
C LEU A 210 0.76 14.91 4.28
N THR A 211 1.22 15.35 3.10
CA THR A 211 2.61 15.20 2.66
C THR A 211 3.33 16.54 2.63
N LEU A 212 4.62 16.54 2.97
CA LEU A 212 5.45 17.74 2.98
C LEU A 212 5.91 18.19 1.57
N GLU A 213 5.63 17.37 0.55
CA GLU A 213 6.18 17.53 -0.80
C GLU A 213 5.35 18.44 -1.68
N TYR A 214 4.13 18.78 -1.25
CA TYR A 214 3.22 19.63 -2.01
C TYR A 214 2.95 20.97 -1.33
N ASN A 215 3.05 22.04 -2.11
CA ASN A 215 2.43 23.31 -1.76
C ASN A 215 0.98 23.29 -2.24
N TYR A 216 0.07 23.02 -1.33
CA TYR A 216 -1.36 22.92 -1.65
C TYR A 216 -2.05 24.28 -1.89
N SER A 217 -1.37 25.42 -1.64
CA SER A 217 -1.99 26.75 -1.77
C SER A 217 -2.42 27.06 -3.21
N ASP A 218 -1.69 26.53 -4.18
CA ASP A 218 -1.91 26.80 -5.60
C ASP A 218 -2.29 25.54 -6.41
N TYR A 219 -2.46 24.40 -5.71
CA TYR A 219 -2.79 23.12 -6.34
C TYR A 219 -4.27 23.04 -6.67
N VAL A 220 -4.60 22.87 -7.94
CA VAL A 220 -5.96 22.67 -8.41
C VAL A 220 -6.20 21.17 -8.60
N PHE A 221 -7.00 20.58 -7.73
CA PHE A 221 -7.37 19.17 -7.82
C PHE A 221 -8.21 18.92 -9.07
N THR A 222 -7.88 17.86 -9.79
CA THR A 222 -8.71 17.31 -10.88
C THR A 222 -10.04 16.81 -10.33
N GLU A 223 -11.02 16.53 -11.18
CA GLU A 223 -12.31 15.97 -10.76
C GLU A 223 -12.13 14.56 -10.14
N ASP A 224 -11.22 13.75 -10.68
CA ASP A 224 -10.88 12.42 -10.14
C ASP A 224 -10.29 12.51 -8.72
N GLU A 225 -9.34 13.43 -8.51
CA GLU A 225 -8.77 13.67 -7.17
C GLU A 225 -9.81 14.23 -6.18
N LYS A 226 -10.74 15.07 -6.63
CA LYS A 226 -11.86 15.57 -5.79
C LYS A 226 -12.79 14.43 -5.39
N GLU A 227 -13.13 13.53 -6.33
CA GLU A 227 -13.90 12.33 -6.03
C GLU A 227 -13.15 11.44 -5.04
N ALA A 228 -11.87 11.17 -5.27
CA ALA A 228 -11.05 10.34 -4.39
C ALA A 228 -10.93 10.92 -2.96
N ARG A 229 -10.97 12.24 -2.80
CA ARG A 229 -10.97 12.89 -1.48
C ARG A 229 -12.28 12.75 -0.74
N SER A 230 -13.41 12.83 -1.43
CA SER A 230 -14.75 12.82 -0.83
C SER A 230 -15.33 11.41 -0.70
N ASN A 231 -15.00 10.53 -1.62
CA ASN A 231 -15.53 9.17 -1.72
C ASN A 231 -14.46 8.15 -2.16
N PRO A 232 -13.38 7.98 -1.37
CA PRO A 232 -12.38 6.96 -1.66
C PRO A 232 -12.99 5.57 -1.55
N ALA A 233 -12.49 4.61 -2.32
CA ALA A 233 -12.82 3.20 -2.14
C ALA A 233 -11.76 2.48 -1.28
N ILE A 234 -10.50 2.89 -1.42
CA ILE A 234 -9.40 2.45 -0.57
C ILE A 234 -8.58 3.68 -0.18
N VAL A 235 -8.48 3.94 1.11
CA VAL A 235 -7.59 4.96 1.68
C VAL A 235 -6.25 4.32 2.02
N HIS A 236 -5.18 4.88 1.50
CA HIS A 236 -3.83 4.37 1.72
C HIS A 236 -3.03 5.35 2.59
N PHE A 237 -2.66 4.93 3.78
CA PHE A 237 -1.86 5.73 4.70
C PHE A 237 -0.36 5.61 4.39
N ALA A 238 -0.01 5.76 3.10
CA ALA A 238 1.36 5.65 2.61
C ALA A 238 2.28 6.72 3.20
N GLY A 239 3.41 6.32 3.77
CA GLY A 239 4.38 7.22 4.38
C GLY A 239 4.68 6.92 5.85
N PRO A 240 5.58 7.68 6.48
CA PRO A 240 6.07 7.38 7.83
C PRO A 240 5.17 7.93 8.95
N GLY A 241 5.36 7.38 10.14
CA GLY A 241 4.96 7.91 11.45
C GLY A 241 3.54 8.48 11.54
N PRO A 242 3.38 9.80 11.64
CA PRO A 242 2.09 10.45 11.89
C PRO A 242 1.06 10.31 10.77
N ILE A 243 1.43 9.79 9.60
CA ILE A 243 0.48 9.46 8.51
C ILE A 243 -0.26 8.16 8.84
N LYS A 244 0.39 7.23 9.54
CA LYS A 244 -0.20 5.94 9.89
C LYS A 244 -1.39 6.08 10.83
N PRO A 245 -2.54 5.41 10.58
CA PRO A 245 -3.76 5.59 11.37
C PRO A 245 -3.64 5.03 12.79
N TRP A 246 -2.70 4.13 13.04
CA TRP A 246 -2.37 3.62 14.38
C TRP A 246 -1.47 4.55 15.19
N ASN A 247 -0.95 5.63 14.59
CA ASN A 247 -0.23 6.65 15.32
C ASN A 247 -1.21 7.61 16.00
N ALA A 248 -0.98 7.93 17.28
CA ALA A 248 -1.84 8.85 18.04
C ALA A 248 -1.92 10.24 17.41
N ARG A 249 -0.84 10.68 16.75
CA ARG A 249 -0.71 12.00 16.10
C ARG A 249 -1.33 12.07 14.70
N CYS A 250 -1.80 10.94 14.17
CA CYS A 250 -2.41 10.90 12.85
C CYS A 250 -3.67 11.77 12.79
N LYS A 251 -3.74 12.63 11.78
CA LYS A 251 -4.84 13.60 11.56
C LYS A 251 -5.57 13.36 10.25
N HIS A 252 -5.37 12.20 9.67
CA HIS A 252 -6.06 11.81 8.45
C HIS A 252 -7.57 11.73 8.70
N ASP A 253 -8.37 12.34 7.83
CA ASP A 253 -9.84 12.39 7.97
C ASP A 253 -10.47 11.01 8.08
N PHE A 254 -9.90 10.01 7.37
CA PHE A 254 -10.34 8.62 7.37
C PHE A 254 -9.72 7.74 8.47
N LYS A 255 -8.98 8.32 9.44
CA LYS A 255 -8.45 7.55 10.59
C LYS A 255 -9.56 6.81 11.35
N GLY A 256 -10.75 7.38 11.44
CA GLY A 256 -11.91 6.78 12.10
C GLY A 256 -12.28 5.41 11.53
N HIS A 257 -12.23 5.23 10.21
CA HIS A 257 -12.51 3.95 9.55
C HIS A 257 -11.53 2.84 9.97
N TYR A 258 -10.22 3.18 10.04
CA TYR A 258 -9.23 2.24 10.56
C TYR A 258 -9.50 1.89 12.03
N LEU A 259 -9.85 2.86 12.89
CA LEU A 259 -10.11 2.62 14.31
C LEU A 259 -11.36 1.73 14.51
N THR A 260 -12.40 1.91 13.70
CA THR A 260 -13.59 1.05 13.69
C THR A 260 -13.22 -0.38 13.32
N ALA A 261 -12.48 -0.58 12.24
CA ALA A 261 -12.01 -1.90 11.81
C ALA A 261 -11.11 -2.55 12.87
N LYS A 262 -10.14 -1.79 13.44
CA LYS A 262 -9.25 -2.25 14.52
C LYS A 262 -10.03 -2.71 15.74
N ALA A 263 -11.12 -2.01 16.11
CA ALA A 263 -11.94 -2.35 17.28
C ALA A 263 -12.61 -3.73 17.15
N ALA A 264 -12.80 -4.24 15.93
CA ALA A 264 -13.34 -5.58 15.67
C ALA A 264 -12.26 -6.68 15.64
N THR A 265 -10.96 -6.34 15.80
CA THR A 265 -9.85 -7.29 15.78
C THR A 265 -9.46 -7.77 17.19
N PRO A 266 -8.67 -8.84 17.32
CA PRO A 266 -8.10 -9.25 18.61
C PRO A 266 -7.23 -8.18 19.29
N TRP A 267 -6.78 -7.17 18.56
CA TRP A 267 -5.95 -6.06 19.04
C TRP A 267 -6.73 -4.78 19.32
N ALA A 268 -8.04 -4.87 19.52
CA ALA A 268 -8.92 -3.74 19.83
C ALA A 268 -8.37 -2.87 20.97
N ASN A 269 -7.92 -3.50 22.06
CA ASN A 269 -7.47 -2.84 23.28
C ASN A 269 -5.99 -2.41 23.25
N ILE A 270 -5.23 -2.69 22.18
CA ILE A 270 -3.86 -2.21 22.08
C ILE A 270 -3.88 -0.69 21.85
N PRO A 271 -3.19 0.11 22.71
CA PRO A 271 -3.10 1.55 22.54
C PRO A 271 -2.52 1.94 21.17
N LEU A 272 -2.83 3.16 20.74
CA LEU A 272 -2.16 3.75 19.57
C LEU A 272 -0.68 3.99 19.87
N GLU A 273 0.13 3.97 18.83
CA GLU A 273 1.56 4.27 18.93
C GLU A 273 1.81 5.78 19.12
N ASP A 274 2.99 6.14 19.64
CA ASP A 274 3.43 7.53 19.82
C ASP A 274 2.42 8.41 20.60
N ILE A 275 1.79 7.86 21.63
CA ILE A 275 0.96 8.66 22.53
C ILE A 275 1.87 9.64 23.27
N PRO A 276 1.74 10.96 23.02
CA PRO A 276 2.59 11.91 23.70
C PRO A 276 2.24 11.95 25.20
N PRO A 277 3.23 12.05 26.08
CA PRO A 277 3.04 12.05 27.52
C PRO A 277 2.28 13.29 28.04
N HIS A 278 2.10 14.32 27.20
CA HIS A 278 1.42 15.56 27.56
C HIS A 278 0.75 16.23 26.34
N PRO A 279 -0.48 16.80 26.48
CA PRO A 279 -1.19 17.49 25.38
C PRO A 279 -0.43 18.64 24.73
N LEU A 280 0.46 19.32 25.48
CA LEU A 280 1.34 20.39 24.97
C LEU A 280 2.28 19.89 23.87
N LEU A 281 2.77 18.65 23.93
CA LEU A 281 3.64 18.08 22.91
C LEU A 281 2.92 17.90 21.58
N VAL A 282 1.62 17.57 21.60
CA VAL A 282 0.79 17.48 20.38
C VAL A 282 0.70 18.83 19.68
N THR A 283 0.60 19.92 20.46
CA THR A 283 0.53 21.28 19.93
C THR A 283 1.87 21.75 19.37
N ILE A 284 2.98 21.37 20.03
CA ILE A 284 4.36 21.65 19.58
C ILE A 284 4.64 20.92 18.27
N ASP A 285 4.28 19.64 18.18
CA ASP A 285 4.47 18.86 16.94
C ASP A 285 3.67 19.45 15.76
N LYS A 286 2.45 19.97 16.02
CA LYS A 286 1.68 20.70 15.00
C LYS A 286 2.44 21.92 14.49
N ALA A 287 2.95 22.72 15.41
CA ALA A 287 3.68 23.93 15.10
C ALA A 287 4.99 23.61 14.33
N ILE A 288 5.73 22.59 14.79
CA ILE A 288 6.96 22.14 14.12
C ILE A 288 6.66 21.61 12.71
N PHE A 289 5.58 20.86 12.53
CA PHE A 289 5.18 20.37 11.22
C PHE A 289 4.84 21.53 10.27
N GLN A 290 4.04 22.50 10.73
CA GLN A 290 3.70 23.69 9.95
C GLN A 290 4.92 24.53 9.61
N ILE A 291 5.86 24.69 10.57
CA ILE A 291 7.13 25.41 10.35
C ILE A 291 7.99 24.68 9.31
N LYS A 292 8.11 23.36 9.38
CA LYS A 292 8.86 22.56 8.39
C LYS A 292 8.25 22.67 7.00
N CYS A 293 6.92 22.64 6.88
CA CYS A 293 6.22 22.88 5.63
C CYS A 293 6.50 24.28 5.06
N PHE A 294 6.42 25.31 5.92
CA PHE A 294 6.70 26.70 5.55
C PHE A 294 8.16 26.94 5.13
N VAL A 295 9.13 26.42 5.91
CA VAL A 295 10.56 26.57 5.60
C VAL A 295 10.91 25.86 4.29
N ARG A 296 10.41 24.63 4.09
CA ARG A 296 10.67 23.86 2.86
C ARG A 296 10.06 24.55 1.63
N HIS A 297 8.87 25.12 1.78
CA HIS A 297 8.23 25.92 0.72
C HIS A 297 9.07 27.13 0.31
N ASN A 298 9.61 27.87 1.28
CA ASN A 298 10.40 29.07 1.00
C ASN A 298 11.81 28.76 0.51
N VAL A 299 12.43 27.66 0.94
CA VAL A 299 13.77 27.24 0.50
C VAL A 299 13.75 26.70 -0.93
N LEU A 300 12.69 25.96 -1.32
CA LEU A 300 12.56 25.43 -2.70
C LEU A 300 12.11 26.48 -3.74
N ARG A 301 11.62 27.65 -3.29
CA ARG A 301 11.31 28.77 -4.21
C ARG A 301 12.50 29.67 -4.52
N ASN A 302 13.56 29.60 -3.71
CA ASN A 302 14.74 30.49 -3.83
C ASN A 302 15.98 29.78 -4.41
N ASN A 303 15.85 28.54 -4.84
CA ASN A 303 16.80 27.78 -5.64
C ASN A 303 16.16 27.26 -6.92
#